data_44f491f8e928873ae47441982b70ef6c
#
_entry.id   44f491f8e928873ae47441982b70ef6c
#
_cell.length_a   1.000
_cell.length_b   1.000
_cell.length_c   1.000
_cell.angle_alpha   90.00
_cell.angle_beta   90.00
_cell.angle_gamma   90.00
#
_symmetry.space_group_name_H-M   'P 1'
#
loop_
_entity.id
_entity.type
_entity.pdbx_description
1 polymer ?
#
loop_
_entity_poly.entity_id
_entity_poly.type
_entity_poly.pdbx_seq_one_letter_code
_entity_poly.pdbx_strand_id
1 'polypeptide(L)' 'MDRESKSKLYRQLAAECARGASVMPEPRLKEAYLDLQRRWLQLAEEMDQLEERRRASAG' A
#
# COMPACT_ATOMS: atom_id res chain seq x y z
N MET A 1 -13.28 11.76 -15.17
CA MET A 1 -12.00 11.75 -14.79
C MET A 1 -11.73 11.07 -13.55
N ASP A 2 -10.98 10.06 -13.66
CA ASP A 2 -10.76 9.28 -12.58
C ASP A 2 -9.62 9.69 -11.83
N ARG A 3 -9.79 10.04 -10.60
CA ARG A 3 -8.72 10.21 -9.74
C ARG A 3 -8.60 9.01 -8.94
N GLU A 4 -7.67 8.20 -9.25
CA GLU A 4 -7.41 7.10 -8.42
C GLU A 4 -6.91 7.61 -7.09
N SER A 5 -7.42 7.08 -6.01
CA SER A 5 -6.96 7.50 -4.70
C SER A 5 -5.55 6.98 -4.49
N LYS A 6 -4.78 7.69 -3.68
CA LYS A 6 -3.43 7.27 -3.38
C LYS A 6 -3.42 5.96 -2.61
N SER A 7 -4.46 5.72 -1.81
CA SER A 7 -4.52 4.47 -1.08
C SER A 7 -4.62 3.29 -2.04
N LYS A 8 -5.33 3.45 -3.15
CA LYS A 8 -5.41 2.38 -4.14
C LYS A 8 -4.04 2.11 -4.75
N LEU A 9 -3.31 3.17 -5.08
CA LEU A 9 -1.97 3.03 -5.62
C LEU A 9 -1.06 2.30 -4.63
N TYR A 10 -1.12 2.67 -3.37
CA TYR A 10 -0.29 2.04 -2.36
C TYR A 10 -0.64 0.56 -2.20
N ARG A 11 -1.92 0.21 -2.32
CA ARG A 11 -2.30 -1.19 -2.25
C ARG A 11 -1.78 -1.99 -3.44
N GLN A 12 -1.75 -1.36 -4.60
CA GLN A 12 -1.17 -2.01 -5.77
C GLN A 12 0.33 -2.26 -5.59
N LEU A 13 1.02 -1.27 -5.02
CA LEU A 13 2.45 -1.44 -4.74
C LEU A 13 2.67 -2.54 -3.71
N ALA A 14 1.81 -2.63 -2.71
CA ALA A 14 1.91 -3.70 -1.74
C ALA A 14 1.72 -5.06 -2.39
N ALA A 15 0.78 -5.15 -3.31
CA ALA A 15 0.53 -6.41 -4.00
C ALA A 15 1.73 -6.82 -4.85
N GLU A 16 2.39 -5.84 -5.47
CA GLU A 16 3.59 -6.15 -6.25
C GLU A 16 4.71 -6.63 -5.36
N CYS A 17 4.85 -6.04 -4.19
CA CYS A 17 5.85 -6.51 -3.24
C CYS A 17 5.55 -7.94 -2.81
N ALA A 18 4.29 -8.26 -2.59
CA ALA A 18 3.92 -9.62 -2.21
C ALA A 18 4.26 -10.61 -3.31
N ARG A 19 4.02 -10.25 -4.56
CA ARG A 19 4.38 -11.10 -5.67
C ARG A 19 5.87 -11.32 -5.75
N GLY A 20 6.63 -10.23 -5.59
CA GLY A 20 8.08 -10.32 -5.59
C GLY A 20 8.58 -11.25 -4.50
N ALA A 21 7.97 -11.15 -3.31
CA ALA A 21 8.36 -12.01 -2.21
C ALA A 21 8.11 -13.47 -2.51
N SER A 22 7.01 -13.77 -3.19
CA SER A 22 6.64 -15.16 -3.42
C SER A 22 7.58 -15.85 -4.41
N VAL A 23 8.22 -15.10 -5.31
CA VAL A 23 9.15 -15.72 -6.27
C VAL A 23 10.60 -15.51 -5.90
N MET A 24 10.88 -14.83 -4.80
CA MET A 24 12.24 -14.53 -4.41
C MET A 24 12.87 -15.72 -3.68
N PRO A 25 13.99 -16.24 -4.20
CA PRO A 25 14.60 -17.40 -3.55
C PRO A 25 15.42 -17.04 -2.31
N GLU A 26 15.89 -15.80 -2.23
CA GLU A 26 16.71 -15.39 -1.11
C GLU A 26 15.85 -15.00 0.08
N PRO A 27 16.07 -15.62 1.25
CA PRO A 27 15.23 -15.30 2.42
C PRO A 27 15.32 -13.84 2.84
N ARG A 28 16.50 -13.25 2.77
CA ARG A 28 16.66 -11.86 3.19
C ARG A 28 15.89 -10.91 2.29
N LEU A 29 15.98 -11.15 0.98
CA LEU A 29 15.27 -10.31 0.03
C LEU A 29 13.77 -10.53 0.16
N LYS A 30 13.37 -11.75 0.41
CA LYS A 30 11.96 -12.04 0.62
C LYS A 30 11.41 -11.26 1.80
N GLU A 31 12.17 -11.21 2.90
CA GLU A 31 11.75 -10.45 4.06
C GLU A 31 11.67 -8.97 3.77
N ALA A 32 12.63 -8.48 2.99
CA ALA A 32 12.62 -7.06 2.63
C ALA A 32 11.36 -6.71 1.84
N TYR A 33 10.98 -7.58 0.91
CA TYR A 33 9.75 -7.34 0.16
C TYR A 33 8.51 -7.38 1.05
N LEU A 34 8.48 -8.30 2.00
CA LEU A 34 7.35 -8.37 2.92
C LEU A 34 7.27 -7.14 3.82
N ASP A 35 8.42 -6.62 4.22
CA ASP A 35 8.45 -5.38 4.99
C ASP A 35 7.93 -4.22 4.18
N LEU A 36 8.32 -4.14 2.91
CA LEU A 36 7.81 -3.10 2.03
C LEU A 36 6.31 -3.23 1.86
N GLN A 37 5.82 -4.45 1.72
CA GLN A 37 4.39 -4.68 1.60
C GLN A 37 3.66 -4.11 2.81
N ARG A 38 4.15 -4.36 4.00
CA ARG A 38 3.53 -3.84 5.21
C ARG A 38 3.50 -2.33 5.22
N ARG A 39 4.61 -1.71 4.82
CA ARG A 39 4.69 -0.26 4.79
C ARG A 39 3.69 0.34 3.82
N TRP A 40 3.58 -0.26 2.63
CA TRP A 40 2.62 0.24 1.65
C TRP A 40 1.20 0.10 2.15
N LEU A 41 0.88 -1.01 2.81
CA LEU A 41 -0.47 -1.19 3.36
C LEU A 41 -0.75 -0.20 4.47
N GLN A 42 0.24 0.08 5.29
CA GLN A 42 0.09 1.06 6.35
C GLN A 42 -0.16 2.45 5.78
N LEU A 43 0.60 2.81 4.75
CA LEU A 43 0.38 4.10 4.10
C LEU A 43 -1.00 4.16 3.46
N ALA A 44 -1.46 3.06 2.89
CA ALA A 44 -2.79 3.02 2.31
C ALA A 44 -3.86 3.30 3.36
N GLU A 45 -3.72 2.70 4.53
CA GLU A 45 -4.67 2.93 5.60
C GLU A 45 -4.66 4.37 6.05
N GLU A 46 -3.47 4.95 6.18
CA GLU A 46 -3.37 6.33 6.58
C GLU A 46 -4.00 7.26 5.56
N MET A 47 -3.82 6.96 4.29
CA MET A 47 -4.44 7.79 3.26
C MET A 47 -5.95 7.65 3.28
N ASP A 48 -6.45 6.45 3.54
CA ASP A 48 -7.89 6.27 3.68
C ASP A 48 -8.45 7.13 4.81
N GLN A 49 -7.77 7.14 5.93
CA GLN A 49 -8.22 7.93 7.08
C GLN A 49 -8.21 9.41 6.77
N LEU A 50 -7.18 9.87 6.08
CA LEU A 50 -7.10 11.27 5.70
C LEU A 50 -8.21 11.65 4.74
N GLU A 51 -8.51 10.78 3.80
CA GLU A 51 -9.56 11.06 2.84
C GLU A 51 -10.93 11.08 3.52
N GLU A 52 -11.13 10.20 4.49
CA GLU A 52 -12.37 10.21 5.24
C GLU A 52 -12.52 11.48 6.04
N ARG A 53 -11.46 11.95 6.65
CA ARG A 53 -11.51 13.20 7.39
C ARG A 53 -11.85 14.36 6.49
N ARG A 54 -11.28 14.38 5.31
CA ARG A 54 -11.58 15.45 4.35
C ARG A 54 -13.03 15.43 3.96
N ARG A 55 -13.58 14.25 3.71
CA ARG A 55 -14.98 14.15 3.37
C ARG A 55 -15.84 14.63 4.50
N ALA A 56 -15.53 14.23 5.71
CA ALA A 56 -16.30 14.65 6.88
C ALA A 56 -16.21 16.15 7.07
N SER A 57 -15.05 16.74 6.83
CA SER A 57 -14.90 18.17 6.98
C SER A 57 -15.61 18.95 5.90
N ALA A 58 -15.61 18.42 4.70
CA ALA A 58 -16.21 19.13 3.57
C ALA A 58 -17.72 19.07 3.60
N GLY A 59 -18.24 18.03 4.22
CA GLY A 59 -19.67 17.88 4.30
C GLY A 59 -20.26 18.80 5.29
#